data_c8139647736b1167388e26613a7dc778
#
_entry.id   c8139647736b1167388e26613a7dc778
#
_cell.length_a   1.000
_cell.length_b   1.000
_cell.length_c   1.000
_cell.angle_alpha   90.00
_cell.angle_beta   90.00
_cell.angle_gamma   90.00
#
_symmetry.space_group_name_H-M   'P 1'
#
loop_
_entity.id
_entity.type
_entity.pdbx_description
1 polymer ?
#
loop_
_entity_poly.entity_id
_entity_poly.type
_entity_poly.pdbx_seq_one_letter_code
_entity_poly.pdbx_strand_id
1 'polypeptide(L)'
;MAVDLTASPLKAVKVKDIYSGQPEPFLSGNYVAFTDRTGTNKDKLFVYDLTTMESTVVAMFSSSVYGQSKPFLSNDTLIWADSATSDGNSDTSVIRYINLNESSIKSIKPGTFVHDPEYNGRYIAWLTELHGRDTALYSADGLSGTPTEVDRCVVEFGLGSHFIAYSRTNADTDSSSILVFSFADGKIYRVTQEYESALLLGVSDDYVVWMDVTSRERDIVKFTKIP
;
A
#
# COMPACT_ATOMS: atom_id res chain seq x y z
N MET A 1 11.69 -2.30 15.42
CA MET A 1 12.22 -3.60 15.90
C MET A 1 11.56 -4.72 15.10
N ALA A 2 12.31 -5.74 14.76
CA ALA A 2 11.75 -7.00 14.22
C ALA A 2 11.87 -8.09 15.29
N VAL A 3 10.91 -9.04 15.31
CA VAL A 3 10.91 -10.15 16.26
C VAL A 3 10.79 -11.45 15.50
N ASP A 4 11.72 -12.37 15.78
CA ASP A 4 11.63 -13.74 15.27
C ASP A 4 10.64 -14.55 16.14
N LEU A 5 9.48 -14.84 15.57
CA LEU A 5 8.42 -15.59 16.25
C LEU A 5 8.69 -17.09 16.33
N THR A 6 9.69 -17.60 15.59
CA THR A 6 10.09 -19.01 15.62
C THR A 6 11.17 -19.28 16.65
N ALA A 7 11.85 -18.26 17.15
CA ALA A 7 12.89 -18.40 18.17
C ALA A 7 12.30 -18.64 19.56
N SER A 8 12.98 -19.46 20.36
CA SER A 8 12.63 -19.68 21.77
C SER A 8 13.89 -19.53 22.65
N PRO A 9 13.97 -18.47 23.51
CA PRO A 9 13.01 -17.38 23.70
C PRO A 9 12.92 -16.44 22.48
N LEU A 10 11.81 -15.70 22.38
CA LEU A 10 11.62 -14.69 21.33
C LEU A 10 12.77 -13.68 21.34
N LYS A 11 13.36 -13.44 20.17
CA LYS A 11 14.47 -12.52 20.00
C LYS A 11 14.02 -11.29 19.23
N ALA A 12 14.13 -10.13 19.86
CA ALA A 12 13.90 -8.84 19.21
C ALA A 12 15.22 -8.30 18.63
N VAL A 13 15.17 -7.85 17.39
CA VAL A 13 16.28 -7.22 16.68
C VAL A 13 15.94 -5.76 16.44
N LYS A 14 16.85 -4.86 16.80
CA LYS A 14 16.72 -3.45 16.50
C LYS A 14 17.10 -3.20 15.03
N VAL A 15 16.12 -2.88 14.21
CA VAL A 15 16.33 -2.63 12.78
C VAL A 15 17.09 -1.32 12.56
N LYS A 16 16.65 -0.22 13.18
CA LYS A 16 17.29 1.10 13.09
C LYS A 16 16.73 2.07 14.12
N ASP A 17 17.54 3.05 14.52
CA ASP A 17 17.04 4.28 15.14
C ASP A 17 16.58 5.24 14.04
N ILE A 18 15.34 5.69 14.14
CA ILE A 18 14.75 6.68 13.25
C ILE A 18 14.24 7.85 14.08
N TYR A 19 14.39 9.03 13.50
CA TYR A 19 14.00 10.28 14.17
C TYR A 19 12.58 10.72 13.86
N SER A 20 11.94 10.13 12.86
CA SER A 20 10.58 10.51 12.45
C SER A 20 9.52 9.68 13.15
N GLY A 21 8.43 10.33 13.49
CA GLY A 21 7.44 9.82 14.41
C GLY A 21 6.61 8.61 13.98
N GLN A 22 6.61 8.18 12.74
CA GLN A 22 5.88 6.98 12.29
C GLN A 22 6.46 6.44 10.98
N PRO A 23 7.45 5.57 11.06
CA PRO A 23 7.76 4.73 9.93
C PRO A 23 6.60 3.73 9.77
N GLU A 24 6.09 3.61 8.60
CA GLU A 24 5.18 2.53 8.26
C GLU A 24 6.01 1.38 7.68
N PRO A 25 6.50 0.45 8.52
CA PRO A 25 7.38 -0.60 8.05
C PRO A 25 6.57 -1.69 7.33
N PHE A 26 7.09 -2.13 6.21
CA PHE A 26 6.65 -3.33 5.51
C PHE A 26 7.68 -4.44 5.65
N LEU A 27 7.21 -5.63 6.01
CA LEU A 27 8.03 -6.84 6.11
C LEU A 27 7.60 -7.82 5.01
N SER A 28 8.56 -8.28 4.23
CA SER A 28 8.37 -9.40 3.31
C SER A 28 9.66 -10.21 3.21
N GLY A 29 9.55 -11.53 3.41
CA GLY A 29 10.71 -12.41 3.46
C GLY A 29 11.73 -11.94 4.51
N ASN A 30 12.96 -11.71 4.07
CA ASN A 30 14.05 -11.25 4.92
C ASN A 30 14.24 -9.73 4.93
N TYR A 31 13.34 -8.97 4.32
CA TYR A 31 13.51 -7.54 4.17
C TYR A 31 12.46 -6.74 4.93
N VAL A 32 12.89 -5.63 5.53
CA VAL A 32 12.01 -4.62 6.13
C VAL A 32 12.22 -3.30 5.37
N ALA A 33 11.20 -2.83 4.68
CA ALA A 33 11.20 -1.52 4.05
C ALA A 33 10.54 -0.49 4.98
N PHE A 34 11.08 0.73 5.05
CA PHE A 34 10.53 1.82 5.85
C PHE A 34 11.02 3.18 5.37
N THR A 35 10.26 4.21 5.68
CA THR A 35 10.61 5.60 5.38
C THR A 35 11.12 6.30 6.63
N ASP A 36 12.23 7.02 6.52
CA ASP A 36 12.75 7.91 7.54
C ASP A 36 12.55 9.38 7.13
N ARG A 37 11.68 10.06 7.85
CA ARG A 37 11.31 11.46 7.62
C ARG A 37 12.07 12.35 8.59
N THR A 38 13.35 12.58 8.33
CA THR A 38 14.26 13.26 9.26
C THR A 38 14.09 14.78 9.36
N GLY A 39 13.05 15.35 8.77
CA GLY A 39 12.79 16.81 8.84
C GLY A 39 13.78 17.68 8.04
N THR A 40 14.72 17.07 7.36
CA THR A 40 15.57 17.73 6.38
C THR A 40 14.99 17.48 5.01
N ASN A 41 14.39 18.39 4.37
CA ASN A 41 13.89 18.47 2.98
C ASN A 41 13.89 17.22 2.07
N LYS A 42 14.30 16.05 2.54
CA LYS A 42 14.34 14.79 1.78
C LYS A 42 14.11 13.60 2.70
N ASP A 43 13.02 12.93 2.48
CA ASP A 43 12.75 11.64 3.10
C ASP A 43 13.61 10.56 2.46
N LYS A 44 13.97 9.55 3.23
CA LYS A 44 14.77 8.43 2.77
C LYS A 44 13.99 7.14 2.88
N LEU A 45 13.99 6.38 1.81
CA LEU A 45 13.48 5.02 1.78
C LEU A 45 14.61 4.06 2.07
N PHE A 46 14.46 3.29 3.12
CA PHE A 46 15.41 2.27 3.55
C PHE A 46 14.88 0.86 3.32
N VAL A 47 15.80 -0.04 3.06
CA VAL A 47 15.59 -1.47 3.19
C VAL A 47 16.62 -2.01 4.19
N TYR A 48 16.15 -2.79 5.14
CA TYR A 48 16.96 -3.53 6.09
C TYR A 48 16.88 -5.01 5.76
N ASP A 49 18.01 -5.65 5.57
CA ASP A 49 18.11 -7.10 5.35
C ASP A 49 18.31 -7.79 6.71
N LEU A 50 17.36 -8.62 7.10
CA LEU A 50 17.40 -9.39 8.35
C LEU A 50 18.47 -10.48 8.34
N THR A 51 18.99 -10.87 7.17
CA THR A 51 20.04 -11.89 7.05
C THR A 51 21.40 -11.29 7.31
N THR A 52 21.71 -10.16 6.67
CA THR A 52 23.00 -9.47 6.81
C THR A 52 23.02 -8.50 7.99
N MET A 53 21.86 -8.13 8.51
CA MET A 53 21.67 -7.12 9.56
C MET A 53 22.12 -5.71 9.13
N GLU A 54 22.03 -5.42 7.84
CA GLU A 54 22.45 -4.15 7.26
C GLU A 54 21.27 -3.37 6.69
N SER A 55 21.38 -2.05 6.68
CA SER A 55 20.39 -1.16 6.07
C SER A 55 20.98 -0.39 4.90
N THR A 56 20.24 -0.33 3.80
CA THR A 56 20.61 0.41 2.60
C THR A 56 19.58 1.49 2.31
N VAL A 57 20.04 2.69 1.92
CA VAL A 57 19.17 3.73 1.36
C VAL A 57 18.88 3.38 -0.10
N VAL A 58 17.64 3.08 -0.42
CA VAL A 58 17.22 2.76 -1.79
C VAL A 58 16.89 4.02 -2.58
N ALA A 59 16.21 4.97 -1.95
CA ALA A 59 15.83 6.22 -2.60
C ALA A 59 15.84 7.40 -1.61
N MET A 60 15.96 8.60 -2.17
CA MET A 60 15.68 9.86 -1.49
C MET A 60 14.67 10.62 -2.32
N PHE A 61 13.56 11.04 -1.70
CA PHE A 61 12.51 11.77 -2.38
C PHE A 61 12.18 13.07 -1.65
N SER A 62 11.63 14.02 -2.38
CA SER A 62 11.22 15.30 -1.80
C SER A 62 9.98 15.09 -0.95
N SER A 63 10.04 15.46 0.31
CA SER A 63 8.96 15.33 1.30
C SER A 63 7.72 16.17 0.99
N SER A 64 7.74 16.95 -0.10
CA SER A 64 6.83 18.08 -0.22
C SER A 64 5.39 17.71 -0.52
N VAL A 65 5.06 16.52 -1.08
CA VAL A 65 3.69 16.30 -1.55
C VAL A 65 3.09 14.96 -1.20
N TYR A 66 3.79 13.87 -1.44
CA TYR A 66 3.31 12.51 -1.18
C TYR A 66 4.35 11.66 -0.43
N GLY A 67 5.17 12.28 0.35
CA GLY A 67 6.01 11.60 1.34
C GLY A 67 5.19 10.80 2.37
N GLN A 68 3.91 10.63 2.07
CA GLN A 68 2.96 9.80 2.81
C GLN A 68 2.63 8.50 2.07
N SER A 69 3.02 8.36 0.81
CA SER A 69 2.86 7.08 0.12
C SER A 69 3.72 6.03 0.79
N LYS A 70 3.05 4.98 1.25
CA LYS A 70 3.71 3.85 1.91
C LYS A 70 4.54 3.11 0.88
N PRO A 71 5.81 2.78 1.18
CA PRO A 71 6.52 1.81 0.38
C PRO A 71 5.86 0.44 0.58
N PHE A 72 5.71 -0.33 -0.47
CA PHE A 72 5.21 -1.69 -0.38
C PHE A 72 6.29 -2.67 -0.81
N LEU A 73 6.40 -3.78 -0.09
CA LEU A 73 7.40 -4.80 -0.34
C LEU A 73 6.70 -6.15 -0.57
N SER A 74 6.94 -6.76 -1.72
CA SER A 74 6.47 -8.11 -2.03
C SER A 74 7.63 -8.96 -2.50
N ASN A 75 7.95 -9.99 -1.73
CA ASN A 75 9.17 -10.77 -1.94
C ASN A 75 10.39 -9.85 -2.03
N ASP A 76 11.11 -9.89 -3.14
CA ASP A 76 12.29 -9.06 -3.40
C ASP A 76 11.98 -7.77 -4.17
N THR A 77 10.71 -7.44 -4.38
CA THR A 77 10.31 -6.24 -5.13
C THR A 77 9.78 -5.16 -4.19
N LEU A 78 10.52 -4.05 -4.13
CA LEU A 78 10.11 -2.84 -3.43
C LEU A 78 9.47 -1.88 -4.42
N ILE A 79 8.30 -1.34 -4.08
CA ILE A 79 7.54 -0.41 -4.90
C ILE A 79 7.10 0.80 -4.07
N TRP A 80 7.11 2.01 -4.65
CA TRP A 80 6.67 3.26 -4.01
C TRP A 80 6.21 4.29 -5.04
N ALA A 81 5.44 5.25 -4.59
CA ALA A 81 5.12 6.42 -5.40
C ALA A 81 6.08 7.56 -5.09
N ASP A 82 6.44 8.34 -6.10
CA ASP A 82 7.37 9.46 -6.01
C ASP A 82 6.96 10.55 -7.00
N SER A 83 7.47 11.76 -6.80
CA SER A 83 7.40 12.79 -7.83
C SER A 83 8.22 12.39 -9.06
N ALA A 84 7.68 12.63 -10.25
CA ALA A 84 8.40 12.38 -11.50
C ALA A 84 9.46 13.46 -11.79
N THR A 85 9.37 14.61 -11.11
CA THR A 85 10.27 15.75 -11.29
C THR A 85 11.12 16.00 -10.05
N SER A 86 12.29 16.58 -10.24
CA SER A 86 13.23 16.87 -9.15
C SER A 86 12.77 18.00 -8.21
N ASP A 87 11.80 18.80 -8.62
CA ASP A 87 11.19 19.86 -7.83
C ASP A 87 10.11 19.36 -6.86
N GLY A 88 9.76 18.07 -6.93
CA GLY A 88 8.76 17.46 -6.07
C GLY A 88 7.32 17.80 -6.47
N ASN A 89 7.08 18.21 -7.73
CA ASN A 89 5.73 18.48 -8.19
C ASN A 89 4.90 17.20 -8.24
N SER A 90 3.79 17.17 -7.53
CA SER A 90 2.88 16.03 -7.41
C SER A 90 2.08 15.75 -8.66
N ASP A 91 1.83 16.77 -9.48
CA ASP A 91 1.06 16.62 -10.71
C ASP A 91 1.74 15.66 -11.71
N THR A 92 3.00 15.35 -11.45
CA THR A 92 3.83 14.44 -12.25
C THR A 92 4.35 13.28 -11.41
N SER A 93 3.48 12.63 -10.66
CA SER A 93 3.86 11.46 -9.86
C SER A 93 4.06 10.20 -10.70
N VAL A 94 4.89 9.32 -10.21
CA VAL A 94 5.31 8.09 -10.86
C VAL A 94 5.44 6.99 -9.82
N ILE A 95 5.07 5.77 -10.21
CA ILE A 95 5.41 4.58 -9.42
C ILE A 95 6.83 4.16 -9.78
N ARG A 96 7.67 4.01 -8.78
CA ARG A 96 9.02 3.47 -8.89
C ARG A 96 9.08 2.09 -8.25
N TYR A 97 9.94 1.23 -8.79
CA TYR A 97 10.20 -0.07 -8.20
C TYR A 97 11.63 -0.52 -8.44
N ILE A 98 12.08 -1.41 -7.57
CA ILE A 98 13.37 -2.10 -7.69
C ILE A 98 13.19 -3.55 -7.24
N ASN A 99 13.78 -4.48 -7.96
CA ASN A 99 14.06 -5.79 -7.40
C ASN A 99 15.34 -5.67 -6.55
N LEU A 100 15.28 -6.06 -5.29
CA LEU A 100 16.39 -5.88 -4.34
C LEU A 100 17.65 -6.68 -4.71
N ASN A 101 17.54 -7.64 -5.61
CA ASN A 101 18.68 -8.36 -6.19
C ASN A 101 19.25 -7.64 -7.43
N GLU A 102 18.63 -6.54 -7.87
CA GLU A 102 19.09 -5.70 -8.98
C GLU A 102 19.57 -4.34 -8.45
N SER A 103 20.36 -3.61 -9.25
CA SER A 103 20.86 -2.29 -8.88
C SER A 103 20.10 -1.13 -9.53
N SER A 104 19.12 -1.41 -10.39
CA SER A 104 18.43 -0.39 -11.18
C SER A 104 17.00 -0.13 -10.73
N ILE A 105 16.70 1.14 -10.42
CA ILE A 105 15.35 1.59 -10.19
C ILE A 105 14.65 1.78 -11.53
N LYS A 106 13.46 1.19 -11.68
CA LYS A 106 12.58 1.30 -12.83
C LYS A 106 11.36 2.15 -12.48
N SER A 107 10.64 2.65 -13.48
CA SER A 107 9.49 3.53 -13.27
C SER A 107 8.31 3.15 -14.16
N ILE A 108 7.11 3.29 -13.60
CA ILE A 108 5.84 3.20 -14.30
C ILE A 108 5.22 4.60 -14.26
N LYS A 109 4.60 5.05 -15.34
CA LYS A 109 3.91 6.36 -15.41
C LYS A 109 2.40 6.16 -15.53
N PRO A 110 1.71 5.75 -14.45
CA PRO A 110 0.29 5.41 -14.52
C PRO A 110 -0.64 6.64 -14.59
N GLY A 111 -0.17 7.83 -14.19
CA GLY A 111 -1.00 9.03 -14.15
C GLY A 111 -0.43 10.13 -13.27
N THR A 112 -1.29 11.07 -12.88
CA THR A 112 -1.00 12.16 -11.95
C THR A 112 -1.45 11.79 -10.53
N PHE A 113 -0.85 12.38 -9.49
CA PHE A 113 -1.23 12.21 -8.09
C PHE A 113 -1.35 10.76 -7.61
N VAL A 114 -0.42 9.91 -8.03
CA VAL A 114 -0.39 8.49 -7.69
C VAL A 114 0.14 8.29 -6.28
N HIS A 115 -0.51 7.41 -5.50
CA HIS A 115 -0.06 7.04 -4.16
C HIS A 115 -0.42 5.59 -3.79
N ASP A 116 0.19 5.10 -2.72
CA ASP A 116 -0.04 3.79 -2.11
C ASP A 116 -0.04 2.61 -3.11
N PRO A 117 1.01 2.44 -3.93
CA PRO A 117 1.08 1.30 -4.83
C PRO A 117 1.34 0.00 -4.07
N GLU A 118 0.59 -1.05 -4.41
CA GLU A 118 0.80 -2.42 -3.94
C GLU A 118 1.07 -3.37 -5.10
N TYR A 119 1.88 -4.40 -4.86
CA TYR A 119 2.23 -5.41 -5.87
C TYR A 119 2.32 -6.79 -5.24
N ASN A 120 1.61 -7.78 -5.80
CA ASN A 120 1.58 -9.15 -5.27
C ASN A 120 2.43 -10.17 -6.05
N GLY A 121 3.31 -9.69 -6.94
CA GLY A 121 4.11 -10.54 -7.82
C GLY A 121 3.51 -10.71 -9.22
N ARG A 122 2.22 -10.48 -9.37
CA ARG A 122 1.51 -10.52 -10.65
C ARG A 122 0.77 -9.22 -10.95
N TYR A 123 -0.10 -8.80 -10.06
CA TYR A 123 -0.91 -7.60 -10.22
C TYR A 123 -0.31 -6.44 -9.46
N ILE A 124 -0.47 -5.24 -10.01
CA ILE A 124 -0.21 -3.98 -9.32
C ILE A 124 -1.52 -3.22 -9.18
N ALA A 125 -1.70 -2.56 -8.04
CA ALA A 125 -2.81 -1.65 -7.79
C ALA A 125 -2.30 -0.37 -7.12
N TRP A 126 -2.99 0.76 -7.32
CA TRP A 126 -2.64 2.05 -6.73
C TRP A 126 -3.83 2.99 -6.70
N LEU A 127 -3.74 4.02 -5.89
CA LEU A 127 -4.70 5.12 -5.87
C LEU A 127 -4.20 6.31 -6.68
N THR A 128 -5.13 7.05 -7.24
CA THR A 128 -4.89 8.32 -7.95
C THR A 128 -5.92 9.33 -7.47
N GLU A 129 -5.47 10.48 -6.99
CA GLU A 129 -6.38 11.57 -6.69
C GLU A 129 -6.87 12.23 -7.98
N LEU A 130 -8.17 12.41 -8.08
CA LEU A 130 -8.83 13.14 -9.13
C LEU A 130 -9.18 14.56 -8.66
N HIS A 131 -9.52 15.44 -9.56
CA HIS A 131 -9.97 16.78 -9.18
C HIS A 131 -11.23 16.71 -8.30
N GLY A 132 -11.23 17.43 -7.17
CA GLY A 132 -12.38 17.57 -6.30
C GLY A 132 -12.46 16.56 -5.13
N ARG A 133 -11.38 15.93 -4.73
CA ARG A 133 -11.27 14.94 -3.65
C ARG A 133 -11.72 13.51 -4.01
N ASP A 134 -12.06 13.24 -5.24
CA ASP A 134 -12.35 11.89 -5.67
C ASP A 134 -11.04 11.11 -5.84
N THR A 135 -10.99 9.92 -5.30
CA THR A 135 -9.88 8.99 -5.45
C THR A 135 -10.32 7.84 -6.34
N ALA A 136 -9.52 7.52 -7.35
CA ALA A 136 -9.75 6.36 -8.19
C ALA A 136 -8.73 5.26 -7.89
N LEU A 137 -9.21 4.02 -7.86
CA LEU A 137 -8.40 2.82 -7.77
C LEU A 137 -8.10 2.31 -9.17
N TYR A 138 -6.82 2.11 -9.46
CA TYR A 138 -6.33 1.52 -10.70
C TYR A 138 -5.64 0.19 -10.45
N SER A 139 -5.63 -0.67 -11.47
CA SER A 139 -4.83 -1.89 -11.47
C SER A 139 -4.26 -2.18 -12.84
N ALA A 140 -3.21 -3.04 -12.89
CA ALA A 140 -2.65 -3.59 -14.11
C ALA A 140 -2.13 -5.01 -13.88
N ASP A 141 -2.06 -5.81 -14.94
CA ASP A 141 -1.42 -7.12 -14.95
C ASP A 141 0.10 -6.92 -15.16
N GLY A 142 0.86 -7.10 -14.10
CA GLY A 142 2.28 -6.84 -14.05
C GLY A 142 2.68 -5.37 -14.04
N LEU A 143 3.95 -5.14 -13.79
CA LEU A 143 4.53 -3.80 -13.66
C LEU A 143 4.60 -3.02 -14.99
N SER A 144 4.40 -3.68 -16.13
CA SER A 144 4.36 -3.08 -17.47
C SER A 144 2.99 -3.14 -18.13
N GLY A 145 1.98 -3.63 -17.42
CA GLY A 145 0.62 -3.77 -17.93
C GLY A 145 -0.06 -2.43 -18.18
N THR A 146 -1.12 -2.45 -18.98
CA THR A 146 -1.95 -1.26 -19.24
C THR A 146 -2.83 -1.00 -18.01
N PRO A 147 -2.81 0.23 -17.44
CA PRO A 147 -3.67 0.61 -16.35
C PRO A 147 -5.16 0.53 -16.72
N THR A 148 -5.95 -0.02 -15.81
CA THR A 148 -7.41 -0.06 -15.90
C THR A 148 -8.00 0.52 -14.62
N GLU A 149 -8.93 1.45 -14.74
CA GLU A 149 -9.69 1.97 -13.61
C GLU A 149 -10.61 0.87 -13.08
N VAL A 150 -10.53 0.60 -11.78
CA VAL A 150 -11.32 -0.41 -11.08
C VAL A 150 -12.60 0.22 -10.52
N ASP A 151 -12.44 1.30 -9.73
CA ASP A 151 -13.56 2.00 -9.10
C ASP A 151 -13.15 3.42 -8.66
N ARG A 152 -14.12 4.20 -8.19
CA ARG A 152 -13.96 5.57 -7.68
C ARG A 152 -14.46 5.71 -6.25
N CYS A 153 -14.15 6.86 -5.64
CA CYS A 153 -14.46 7.17 -4.24
C CYS A 153 -13.84 6.12 -3.27
N VAL A 154 -12.68 5.58 -3.65
CA VAL A 154 -11.95 4.60 -2.88
C VAL A 154 -11.11 5.30 -1.82
N VAL A 155 -11.23 4.88 -0.56
CA VAL A 155 -10.50 5.46 0.57
C VAL A 155 -9.19 4.72 0.80
N GLU A 156 -9.26 3.39 0.78
CA GLU A 156 -8.15 2.50 1.04
C GLU A 156 -8.38 1.16 0.35
N PHE A 157 -7.33 0.44 0.09
CA PHE A 157 -7.40 -0.88 -0.52
C PHE A 157 -6.28 -1.79 0.01
N GLY A 158 -6.39 -3.07 -0.32
CA GLY A 158 -5.33 -4.05 -0.17
C GLY A 158 -5.40 -5.08 -1.29
N LEU A 159 -4.25 -5.58 -1.71
CA LEU A 159 -4.10 -6.49 -2.83
C LEU A 159 -3.92 -7.93 -2.33
N GLY A 160 -4.91 -8.78 -2.59
CA GLY A 160 -4.84 -10.23 -2.39
C GLY A 160 -4.15 -10.95 -3.56
N SER A 161 -4.12 -12.27 -3.54
CA SER A 161 -3.49 -13.07 -4.59
C SER A 161 -4.20 -12.97 -5.95
N HIS A 162 -5.52 -12.86 -5.94
CA HIS A 162 -6.37 -12.87 -7.15
C HIS A 162 -7.51 -11.85 -7.11
N PHE A 163 -7.48 -10.91 -6.16
CA PHE A 163 -8.48 -9.86 -5.98
C PHE A 163 -7.88 -8.60 -5.39
N ILE A 164 -8.64 -7.51 -5.45
CA ILE A 164 -8.41 -6.28 -4.68
C ILE A 164 -9.60 -6.11 -3.75
N ALA A 165 -9.38 -5.97 -2.43
CA ALA A 165 -10.40 -5.52 -1.51
C ALA A 165 -10.20 -4.03 -1.21
N TYR A 166 -11.29 -3.27 -1.12
CA TYR A 166 -11.21 -1.84 -0.90
C TYR A 166 -12.44 -1.30 -0.18
N SER A 167 -12.26 -0.20 0.52
CA SER A 167 -13.36 0.58 1.08
C SER A 167 -13.75 1.70 0.11
N ARG A 168 -15.06 1.81 -0.14
CA ARG A 168 -15.65 2.87 -0.96
C ARG A 168 -16.64 3.68 -0.17
N THR A 169 -16.46 5.00 -0.15
CA THR A 169 -17.40 5.92 0.49
C THR A 169 -18.59 6.17 -0.42
N ASN A 170 -19.78 6.14 0.16
CA ASN A 170 -20.99 6.62 -0.49
C ASN A 170 -21.15 8.11 -0.19
N ALA A 171 -21.09 8.95 -1.21
CA ALA A 171 -21.15 10.39 -1.09
C ALA A 171 -22.47 10.92 -0.48
N ASP A 172 -23.56 10.17 -0.63
CA ASP A 172 -24.89 10.57 -0.15
C ASP A 172 -25.08 10.30 1.35
N THR A 173 -24.42 9.26 1.87
CA THR A 173 -24.65 8.76 3.23
C THR A 173 -23.43 8.87 4.15
N ASP A 174 -22.28 9.25 3.61
CA ASP A 174 -20.99 9.27 4.30
C ASP A 174 -20.62 7.90 4.96
N SER A 175 -21.24 6.84 4.46
CA SER A 175 -20.96 5.45 4.89
C SER A 175 -19.98 4.78 3.95
N SER A 176 -19.15 3.89 4.48
CA SER A 176 -18.18 3.14 3.69
C SER A 176 -18.57 1.67 3.59
N SER A 177 -18.38 1.09 2.41
CA SER A 177 -18.64 -0.32 2.13
C SER A 177 -17.37 -1.03 1.72
N ILE A 178 -17.19 -2.28 2.12
CA ILE A 178 -16.12 -3.13 1.63
C ILE A 178 -16.56 -3.85 0.36
N LEU A 179 -15.80 -3.68 -0.68
CA LEU A 179 -15.96 -4.25 -2.00
C LEU A 179 -14.74 -5.09 -2.38
N VAL A 180 -14.92 -6.03 -3.27
CA VAL A 180 -13.88 -6.87 -3.84
C VAL A 180 -13.97 -6.84 -5.35
N PHE A 181 -12.89 -6.46 -6.01
CA PHE A 181 -12.71 -6.63 -7.44
C PHE A 181 -11.98 -7.94 -7.71
N SER A 182 -12.57 -8.83 -8.47
CA SER A 182 -12.00 -10.13 -8.85
C SER A 182 -11.24 -10.02 -10.17
N PHE A 183 -9.97 -10.41 -10.19
CA PHE A 183 -9.18 -10.48 -11.42
C PHE A 183 -9.62 -11.62 -12.36
N ALA A 184 -10.34 -12.62 -11.83
CA ALA A 184 -10.75 -13.78 -12.62
C ALA A 184 -11.86 -13.45 -13.63
N ASP A 185 -12.78 -12.56 -13.27
CA ASP A 185 -13.94 -12.23 -14.10
C ASP A 185 -14.14 -10.72 -14.31
N GLY A 186 -13.29 -9.88 -13.71
CA GLY A 186 -13.33 -8.43 -13.84
C GLY A 186 -14.55 -7.78 -13.17
N LYS A 187 -15.17 -8.45 -12.20
CA LYS A 187 -16.38 -7.95 -11.53
C LYS A 187 -16.12 -7.48 -10.12
N ILE A 188 -16.97 -6.58 -9.67
CA ILE A 188 -16.98 -6.05 -8.31
C ILE A 188 -18.10 -6.74 -7.52
N TYR A 189 -17.74 -7.23 -6.35
CA TYR A 189 -18.64 -7.89 -5.40
C TYR A 189 -18.65 -7.12 -4.09
N ARG A 190 -19.82 -6.98 -3.48
CA ARG A 190 -19.95 -6.37 -2.17
C ARG A 190 -19.77 -7.42 -1.07
N VAL A 191 -18.92 -7.11 -0.10
CA VAL A 191 -18.64 -7.95 1.07
C VAL A 191 -19.55 -7.60 2.25
N THR A 192 -19.71 -6.30 2.51
CA THR A 192 -20.55 -5.79 3.60
C THR A 192 -22.03 -5.78 3.24
N GLN A 193 -22.90 -5.81 4.25
CA GLN A 193 -24.34 -5.62 4.06
C GLN A 193 -24.65 -4.17 3.62
N GLU A 194 -25.82 -3.91 3.03
CA GLU A 194 -26.16 -2.57 2.53
C GLU A 194 -26.21 -1.50 3.61
N TYR A 195 -26.61 -1.87 4.82
CA TYR A 195 -26.74 -0.97 5.97
C TYR A 195 -25.45 -0.87 6.79
N GLU A 196 -24.43 -1.63 6.45
CA GLU A 196 -23.17 -1.72 7.21
C GLU A 196 -22.23 -0.61 6.74
N SER A 197 -21.69 0.14 7.71
CA SER A 197 -20.55 1.03 7.50
C SER A 197 -19.28 0.36 8.01
N ALA A 198 -18.23 0.32 7.20
CA ALA A 198 -17.07 -0.50 7.48
C ALA A 198 -15.75 0.19 7.10
N LEU A 199 -14.71 -0.10 7.87
CA LEU A 199 -13.32 0.29 7.60
C LEU A 199 -12.51 -0.96 7.26
N LEU A 200 -11.75 -0.91 6.18
CA LEU A 200 -10.84 -1.99 5.80
C LEU A 200 -9.69 -2.03 6.81
N LEU A 201 -9.43 -3.18 7.41
CA LEU A 201 -8.31 -3.35 8.35
C LEU A 201 -7.12 -4.06 7.72
N GLY A 202 -7.35 -4.90 6.72
CA GLY A 202 -6.28 -5.61 6.04
C GLY A 202 -6.77 -6.63 5.03
N VAL A 203 -5.86 -6.99 4.17
CA VAL A 203 -6.03 -8.00 3.13
C VAL A 203 -4.83 -8.95 3.19
N SER A 204 -5.09 -10.23 3.05
CA SER A 204 -4.06 -11.25 2.83
C SER A 204 -4.35 -11.96 1.50
N ASP A 205 -3.58 -13.00 1.19
CA ASP A 205 -3.74 -13.73 -0.08
C ASP A 205 -5.18 -14.14 -0.37
N ASP A 206 -5.90 -14.63 0.66
CA ASP A 206 -7.25 -15.16 0.52
C ASP A 206 -8.29 -14.47 1.43
N TYR A 207 -7.90 -13.58 2.32
CA TYR A 207 -8.80 -13.05 3.34
C TYR A 207 -8.91 -11.54 3.29
N VAL A 208 -10.10 -11.05 3.61
CA VAL A 208 -10.40 -9.64 3.86
C VAL A 208 -10.85 -9.50 5.31
N VAL A 209 -10.28 -8.53 6.02
CA VAL A 209 -10.62 -8.19 7.40
C VAL A 209 -11.09 -6.75 7.44
N TRP A 210 -12.21 -6.50 8.10
CA TRP A 210 -12.76 -5.15 8.25
C TRP A 210 -13.35 -4.94 9.65
N MET A 211 -13.56 -3.70 9.99
CA MET A 211 -14.25 -3.29 11.19
C MET A 211 -15.62 -2.74 10.81
N ASP A 212 -16.68 -3.37 11.32
CA ASP A 212 -18.04 -2.85 11.23
C ASP A 212 -18.22 -1.76 12.28
N VAL A 213 -18.41 -0.53 11.82
CA VAL A 213 -18.58 0.68 12.64
C VAL A 213 -20.01 1.22 12.58
N THR A 214 -20.95 0.40 12.17
CA THR A 214 -22.37 0.78 12.05
C THR A 214 -22.99 1.14 13.40
N SER A 215 -22.64 0.40 14.44
CA SER A 215 -23.12 0.65 15.80
C SER A 215 -22.30 1.71 16.49
N ARG A 216 -22.97 2.67 17.16
CA ARG A 216 -22.26 3.67 18.01
C ARG A 216 -21.80 3.10 19.36
N GLU A 217 -22.22 1.90 19.71
CA GLU A 217 -21.91 1.29 21.00
C GLU A 217 -20.67 0.43 20.98
N ARG A 218 -20.36 -0.18 19.83
CA ARG A 218 -19.19 -1.06 19.69
C ARG A 218 -18.82 -1.27 18.24
N ASP A 219 -17.54 -1.36 17.99
CA ASP A 219 -16.97 -1.80 16.71
C ASP A 219 -16.79 -3.33 16.74
N ILE A 220 -17.04 -3.97 15.60
CA ILE A 220 -16.94 -5.43 15.46
C ILE A 220 -15.96 -5.75 14.33
N VAL A 221 -14.89 -6.47 14.65
CA VAL A 221 -13.98 -6.98 13.62
C VAL A 221 -14.60 -8.21 12.97
N LYS A 222 -14.69 -8.17 11.65
CA LYS A 222 -15.21 -9.23 10.78
C LYS A 222 -14.17 -9.65 9.76
N PHE A 223 -14.31 -10.85 9.25
CA PHE A 223 -13.47 -11.33 8.15
C PHE A 223 -14.23 -12.29 7.25
N THR A 224 -13.75 -12.43 6.02
CA THR A 224 -14.24 -13.44 5.08
C THR A 224 -13.10 -13.98 4.23
N LYS A 225 -13.23 -15.23 3.80
CA LYS A 225 -12.37 -15.80 2.78
C LYS A 225 -12.96 -15.49 1.40
N ILE A 226 -12.11 -15.03 0.50
CA ILE A 226 -12.44 -14.84 -0.91
C ILE A 226 -12.08 -16.12 -1.66
N PRO A 227 -13.06 -16.72 -2.36
CA PRO A 227 -12.89 -18.01 -3.04
C PRO A 227 -11.98 -17.92 -4.27
#